data_fd280621d86df88a2413d216ce3b9acd
#
_entry.id   fd280621d86df88a2413d216ce3b9acd
#
_cell.length_a   1.000
_cell.length_b   1.000
_cell.length_c   1.000
_cell.angle_alpha   90.00
_cell.angle_beta   90.00
_cell.angle_gamma   90.00
#
_symmetry.space_group_name_H-M   'P 1'
#
loop_
_entity.id
_entity.type
_entity.pdbx_description
1 polymer ?
#
loop_
_entity_poly.entity_id
_entity_poly.type
_entity_poly.pdbx_seq_one_letter_code
_entity_poly.pdbx_strand_id
1 'polypeptide(L)'
;CDDMAKENFREMMKEYPTKGIHFIDGGNYHYLTLLWLSLIEEPFDLIVFDNHSDMQKPAFGDVLSCGGWIRNLVEDSGFKGKVTVVGVDKDNIDKEMKELGVKFITKQTILKKRGQQYGLENELIDKCWTGKRPVYISVDKDVLDEKEYKTNWNQGIMSVDELFAIIEDT
;
A
#
# COMPACT_ATOMS: atom_id res chain seq x y z
N CYS A 1 -2.54 12.72 12.44
CA CYS A 1 -3.96 12.59 12.79
C CYS A 1 -4.04 12.10 14.23
N ASP A 2 -4.73 12.83 15.11
CA ASP A 2 -4.99 12.45 16.49
C ASP A 2 -6.24 11.54 16.61
N ASP A 3 -6.50 11.01 17.80
CA ASP A 3 -7.57 10.02 18.01
C ASP A 3 -8.96 10.60 17.80
N MET A 4 -9.18 11.86 18.15
CA MET A 4 -10.47 12.52 17.93
C MET A 4 -10.74 12.70 16.43
N ALA A 5 -9.74 13.09 15.65
CA ALA A 5 -9.86 13.20 14.21
C ALA A 5 -10.05 11.81 13.54
N LYS A 6 -9.36 10.77 14.02
CA LYS A 6 -9.58 9.40 13.55
C LYS A 6 -11.03 8.95 13.73
N GLU A 7 -11.60 9.21 14.91
CA GLU A 7 -12.98 8.81 15.20
C GLU A 7 -13.98 9.59 14.32
N ASN A 8 -13.81 10.90 14.19
CA ASN A 8 -14.64 11.71 13.32
C ASN A 8 -14.60 11.23 11.86
N PHE A 9 -13.41 10.89 11.33
CA PHE A 9 -13.30 10.35 9.99
C PHE A 9 -13.98 8.99 9.86
N ARG A 10 -13.83 8.09 10.83
CA ARG A 10 -14.51 6.79 10.81
C ARG A 10 -16.03 6.94 10.76
N GLU A 11 -16.59 7.83 11.58
CA GLU A 11 -18.04 8.08 11.56
C GLU A 11 -18.51 8.61 10.20
N MET A 12 -17.79 9.54 9.61
CA MET A 12 -18.09 10.04 8.26
C MET A 12 -17.99 8.95 7.18
N MET A 13 -16.97 8.08 7.28
CA MET A 13 -16.74 7.01 6.30
C MET A 13 -17.79 5.91 6.36
N LYS A 14 -18.47 5.69 7.49
CA LYS A 14 -19.55 4.69 7.62
C LYS A 14 -20.74 4.95 6.69
N GLU A 15 -20.91 6.18 6.21
CA GLU A 15 -21.96 6.53 5.26
C GLU A 15 -21.67 6.03 3.83
N TYR A 16 -20.45 5.57 3.57
CA TYR A 16 -19.99 5.14 2.25
C TYR A 16 -19.73 3.63 2.23
N PRO A 17 -19.96 2.95 1.08
CA PRO A 17 -19.67 1.53 0.97
C PRO A 17 -18.16 1.26 1.09
N THR A 18 -17.79 0.21 1.80
CA THR A 18 -16.38 -0.24 1.90
C THR A 18 -15.87 -0.88 0.60
N LYS A 19 -16.78 -1.33 -0.28
CA LYS A 19 -16.46 -1.87 -1.61
C LYS A 19 -16.61 -0.79 -2.66
N GLY A 20 -15.62 -0.66 -3.52
CA GLY A 20 -15.61 0.32 -4.60
C GLY A 20 -14.25 0.96 -4.79
N ILE A 21 -14.22 2.07 -5.52
CA ILE A 21 -13.00 2.86 -5.75
C ILE A 21 -13.10 4.13 -4.92
N HIS A 22 -12.14 4.33 -4.04
CA HIS A 22 -12.05 5.50 -3.18
C HIS A 22 -10.87 6.38 -3.62
N PHE A 23 -11.13 7.65 -3.86
CA PHE A 23 -10.09 8.62 -4.19
C PHE A 23 -9.75 9.45 -2.95
N ILE A 24 -8.46 9.44 -2.57
CA ILE A 24 -7.91 10.27 -1.52
C ILE A 24 -7.18 11.45 -2.18
N ASP A 25 -7.41 12.67 -1.69
CA ASP A 25 -7.01 13.91 -2.34
C ASP A 25 -5.49 14.01 -2.58
N GLY A 26 -4.68 13.73 -1.58
CA GLY A 26 -3.22 13.84 -1.74
C GLY A 26 -2.45 12.84 -0.89
N GLY A 27 -1.20 12.54 -1.29
CA GLY A 27 -0.33 11.57 -0.63
C GLY A 27 -0.13 11.84 0.88
N ASN A 28 -0.20 13.09 1.32
CA ASN A 28 -0.19 13.44 2.74
C ASN A 28 -1.33 12.78 3.54
N TYR A 29 -2.42 12.41 2.88
CA TYR A 29 -3.59 11.77 3.47
C TYR A 29 -3.63 10.26 3.23
N HIS A 30 -2.57 9.65 2.72
CA HIS A 30 -2.52 8.20 2.45
C HIS A 30 -2.90 7.36 3.70
N TYR A 31 -2.63 7.86 4.90
CA TYR A 31 -3.06 7.25 6.16
C TYR A 31 -4.58 7.06 6.32
N LEU A 32 -5.40 7.78 5.55
CA LEU A 32 -6.85 7.56 5.54
C LEU A 32 -7.22 6.16 5.06
N THR A 33 -6.36 5.54 4.27
CA THR A 33 -6.49 4.11 3.90
C THR A 33 -6.63 3.23 5.15
N LEU A 34 -5.84 3.46 6.20
CA LEU A 34 -5.96 2.70 7.45
C LEU A 34 -7.35 2.82 8.08
N LEU A 35 -7.98 4.00 7.99
CA LEU A 35 -9.33 4.22 8.53
C LEU A 35 -10.39 3.48 7.68
N TRP A 36 -10.25 3.46 6.34
CA TRP A 36 -11.09 2.64 5.47
C TRP A 36 -10.96 1.15 5.79
N LEU A 37 -9.73 0.66 5.93
CA LEU A 37 -9.46 -0.75 6.26
C LEU A 37 -10.09 -1.16 7.59
N SER A 38 -10.18 -0.24 8.55
CA SER A 38 -10.80 -0.50 9.85
C SER A 38 -12.34 -0.72 9.79
N LEU A 39 -12.97 -0.39 8.67
CA LEU A 39 -14.41 -0.62 8.43
C LEU A 39 -14.69 -1.96 7.72
N ILE A 40 -13.66 -2.69 7.31
CA ILE A 40 -13.80 -3.98 6.65
C ILE A 40 -13.83 -5.07 7.72
N GLU A 41 -14.98 -5.75 7.84
CA GLU A 41 -15.17 -6.80 8.87
C GLU A 41 -14.62 -8.16 8.43
N GLU A 42 -14.62 -8.45 7.12
CA GLU A 42 -14.12 -9.71 6.58
C GLU A 42 -12.58 -9.71 6.49
N PRO A 43 -11.89 -10.85 6.73
CA PRO A 43 -10.45 -10.94 6.54
C PRO A 43 -10.05 -10.69 5.08
N PHE A 44 -9.12 -9.79 4.86
CA PHE A 44 -8.61 -9.41 3.54
C PHE A 44 -7.08 -9.39 3.51
N ASP A 45 -6.51 -9.44 2.31
CA ASP A 45 -5.10 -9.17 2.06
C ASP A 45 -4.94 -7.75 1.48
N LEU A 46 -3.80 -7.12 1.68
CA LEU A 46 -3.51 -5.76 1.26
C LEU A 46 -2.34 -5.73 0.28
N ILE A 47 -2.55 -5.11 -0.87
CA ILE A 47 -1.48 -4.78 -1.83
C ILE A 47 -1.39 -3.26 -1.90
N VAL A 48 -0.19 -2.73 -1.68
CA VAL A 48 0.09 -1.29 -1.74
C VAL A 48 1.10 -1.03 -2.84
N PHE A 49 0.73 -0.23 -3.81
CA PHE A 49 1.64 0.33 -4.80
C PHE A 49 2.12 1.68 -4.31
N ASP A 50 3.40 1.78 -4.00
CA ASP A 50 3.98 2.97 -3.36
C ASP A 50 5.49 3.00 -3.57
N ASN A 51 6.04 4.18 -3.78
CA ASN A 51 7.48 4.40 -3.80
C ASN A 51 8.10 4.38 -2.38
N HIS A 52 7.26 4.52 -1.35
CA HIS A 52 7.63 4.54 0.05
C HIS A 52 7.15 3.26 0.75
N SER A 53 7.76 2.94 1.90
CA SER A 53 7.35 1.75 2.67
C SER A 53 6.12 1.98 3.53
N ASP A 54 5.85 3.23 3.88
CA ASP A 54 4.81 3.68 4.82
C ASP A 54 4.84 2.94 6.17
N MET A 55 6.06 2.54 6.57
CA MET A 55 6.35 1.81 7.81
C MET A 55 7.27 2.56 8.75
N GLN A 56 7.34 3.88 8.63
CA GLN A 56 8.13 4.71 9.55
C GLN A 56 7.53 4.67 10.96
N LYS A 57 8.41 4.73 11.96
CA LYS A 57 7.99 4.95 13.36
C LYS A 57 7.45 6.38 13.51
N PRO A 58 6.42 6.57 14.35
CA PRO A 58 5.94 7.92 14.63
C PRO A 58 7.08 8.81 15.13
N ALA A 59 7.21 10.00 14.57
CA ALA A 59 8.21 10.97 15.01
C ALA A 59 7.88 11.59 16.37
N PHE A 60 6.57 11.69 16.69
CA PHE A 60 6.07 12.27 17.94
C PHE A 60 4.83 11.50 18.41
N GLY A 61 4.93 10.85 19.57
CA GLY A 61 3.82 10.09 20.15
C GLY A 61 3.21 9.08 19.19
N ASP A 62 1.89 8.87 19.27
CA ASP A 62 1.15 7.93 18.42
C ASP A 62 0.43 8.62 17.24
N VAL A 63 1.00 9.71 16.72
CA VAL A 63 0.38 10.46 15.62
C VAL A 63 0.44 9.67 14.33
N LEU A 64 -0.73 9.31 13.81
CA LEU A 64 -0.86 8.66 12.51
C LEU A 64 -0.45 9.61 11.38
N SER A 65 0.45 9.15 10.52
CA SER A 65 0.97 9.88 9.36
C SER A 65 0.95 9.02 8.10
N CYS A 66 1.09 9.66 6.92
CA CYS A 66 1.20 8.95 5.65
C CYS A 66 2.36 7.96 5.66
N GLY A 67 3.52 8.34 6.17
CA GLY A 67 4.70 7.48 6.16
C GLY A 67 4.70 6.34 7.19
N GLY A 68 3.65 6.17 8.02
CA GLY A 68 3.63 5.16 9.09
C GLY A 68 2.36 4.31 9.19
N TRP A 69 1.40 4.48 8.27
CA TRP A 69 0.11 3.84 8.39
C TRP A 69 0.14 2.31 8.21
N ILE A 70 1.03 1.80 7.36
CA ILE A 70 1.21 0.34 7.19
C ILE A 70 1.79 -0.29 8.46
N ARG A 71 2.73 0.38 9.12
CA ARG A 71 3.24 -0.09 10.42
C ARG A 71 2.10 -0.18 11.44
N ASN A 72 1.28 0.84 11.55
CA ASN A 72 0.12 0.82 12.46
C ASN A 72 -0.82 -0.35 12.16
N LEU A 73 -1.07 -0.66 10.87
CA LEU A 73 -1.92 -1.78 10.47
C LEU A 73 -1.33 -3.13 10.91
N VAL A 74 -0.04 -3.37 10.65
CA VAL A 74 0.56 -4.69 10.91
C VAL A 74 0.89 -4.93 12.37
N GLU A 75 1.05 -3.86 13.15
CA GLU A 75 1.21 -3.93 14.61
C GLU A 75 -0.15 -4.13 15.33
N ASP A 76 -1.27 -3.86 14.65
CA ASP A 76 -2.61 -4.15 15.20
C ASP A 76 -2.85 -5.66 15.27
N SER A 77 -3.07 -6.16 16.47
CA SER A 77 -3.35 -7.58 16.72
C SER A 77 -4.64 -8.09 16.06
N GLY A 78 -5.54 -7.20 15.66
CA GLY A 78 -6.79 -7.51 14.95
C GLY A 78 -6.58 -7.85 13.47
N PHE A 79 -5.57 -7.29 12.83
CA PHE A 79 -5.29 -7.56 11.43
C PHE A 79 -4.73 -8.98 11.20
N LYS A 80 -5.34 -9.74 10.30
CA LYS A 80 -4.99 -11.15 10.01
C LYS A 80 -4.62 -11.38 8.54
N GLY A 81 -4.54 -10.32 7.75
CA GLY A 81 -4.20 -10.38 6.34
C GLY A 81 -2.70 -10.43 6.07
N LYS A 82 -2.35 -10.58 4.80
CA LYS A 82 -0.99 -10.35 4.30
C LYS A 82 -0.89 -8.94 3.78
N VAL A 83 0.27 -8.33 3.94
CA VAL A 83 0.59 -7.03 3.35
C VAL A 83 1.74 -7.20 2.38
N THR A 84 1.56 -6.69 1.16
CA THR A 84 2.62 -6.61 0.16
C THR A 84 2.73 -5.17 -0.33
N VAL A 85 3.94 -4.61 -0.27
CA VAL A 85 4.25 -3.27 -0.80
C VAL A 85 5.08 -3.42 -2.07
N VAL A 86 4.62 -2.78 -3.14
CA VAL A 86 5.18 -2.87 -4.49
C VAL A 86 5.73 -1.50 -4.91
N GLY A 87 6.99 -1.41 -5.27
CA GLY A 87 7.61 -0.19 -5.80
C GLY A 87 8.71 0.42 -4.93
N VAL A 88 8.82 0.02 -3.68
CA VAL A 88 9.80 0.57 -2.73
C VAL A 88 11.25 0.28 -3.17
N ASP A 89 12.16 1.22 -2.95
CA ASP A 89 13.57 0.96 -3.10
C ASP A 89 14.08 0.01 -2.00
N LYS A 90 14.86 -1.00 -2.39
CA LYS A 90 15.43 -2.00 -1.44
C LYS A 90 16.22 -1.37 -0.29
N ASP A 91 16.86 -0.22 -0.55
CA ASP A 91 17.70 0.46 0.42
C ASP A 91 16.87 1.22 1.48
N ASN A 92 15.57 1.39 1.25
CA ASN A 92 14.59 1.95 2.18
C ASN A 92 13.87 0.90 3.03
N ILE A 93 14.26 -0.38 2.92
CA ILE A 93 13.65 -1.50 3.65
C ILE A 93 14.63 -2.00 4.71
N ASP A 94 14.32 -1.77 5.97
CA ASP A 94 15.11 -2.27 7.08
C ASP A 94 14.72 -3.70 7.51
N LYS A 95 15.45 -4.23 8.50
CA LYS A 95 15.22 -5.57 9.02
C LYS A 95 13.90 -5.66 9.80
N GLU A 96 13.58 -4.63 10.58
CA GLU A 96 12.38 -4.59 11.42
C GLU A 96 11.11 -4.65 10.58
N MET A 97 11.05 -3.92 9.45
CA MET A 97 9.93 -3.96 8.51
C MET A 97 9.64 -5.37 8.00
N LYS A 98 10.70 -6.15 7.73
CA LYS A 98 10.57 -7.56 7.30
C LYS A 98 10.11 -8.47 8.44
N GLU A 99 10.58 -8.23 9.66
CA GLU A 99 10.20 -8.99 10.86
C GLU A 99 8.72 -8.78 11.22
N LEU A 100 8.12 -7.64 10.86
CA LEU A 100 6.69 -7.37 10.97
C LEU A 100 5.84 -8.14 9.93
N GLY A 101 6.47 -8.96 9.07
CA GLY A 101 5.77 -9.84 8.14
C GLY A 101 5.31 -9.18 6.84
N VAL A 102 5.69 -7.93 6.59
CA VAL A 102 5.40 -7.23 5.33
C VAL A 102 6.30 -7.74 4.23
N LYS A 103 5.72 -8.04 3.09
CA LYS A 103 6.43 -8.44 1.89
C LYS A 103 6.69 -7.24 0.99
N PHE A 104 7.86 -7.20 0.41
CA PHE A 104 8.27 -6.12 -0.48
C PHE A 104 8.63 -6.65 -1.87
N ILE A 105 8.07 -6.01 -2.89
CA ILE A 105 8.48 -6.15 -4.27
C ILE A 105 9.14 -4.84 -4.67
N THR A 106 10.47 -4.89 -4.72
CA THR A 106 11.27 -3.66 -4.82
C THR A 106 11.37 -3.16 -6.27
N LYS A 107 11.72 -1.88 -6.43
CA LYS A 107 12.11 -1.29 -7.72
C LYS A 107 13.12 -2.16 -8.47
N GLN A 108 14.11 -2.69 -7.76
CA GLN A 108 15.15 -3.54 -8.34
C GLN A 108 14.58 -4.86 -8.86
N THR A 109 13.55 -5.41 -8.18
CA THR A 109 12.84 -6.59 -8.65
C THR A 109 12.06 -6.28 -9.92
N ILE A 110 11.34 -5.17 -9.95
CA ILE A 110 10.57 -4.69 -11.10
C ILE A 110 11.49 -4.51 -12.31
N LEU A 111 12.59 -3.76 -12.16
CA LEU A 111 13.57 -3.54 -13.23
C LEU A 111 14.17 -4.84 -13.78
N LYS A 112 14.48 -5.79 -12.88
CA LYS A 112 15.03 -7.09 -13.28
C LYS A 112 14.05 -7.92 -14.10
N LYS A 113 12.75 -7.73 -13.90
CA LYS A 113 11.70 -8.51 -14.56
C LYS A 113 11.20 -7.86 -15.87
N ARG A 114 11.47 -6.57 -16.08
CA ARG A 114 11.13 -5.91 -17.34
C ARG A 114 11.73 -6.64 -18.53
N GLY A 115 10.89 -6.93 -19.54
CA GLY A 115 11.31 -7.62 -20.75
C GLY A 115 11.48 -9.13 -20.64
N GLN A 116 11.11 -9.76 -19.51
CA GLN A 116 11.06 -11.21 -19.43
C GLN A 116 9.72 -11.73 -19.98
N GLN A 117 9.74 -12.89 -20.63
CA GLN A 117 8.60 -13.50 -21.34
C GLN A 117 7.42 -13.87 -20.40
N TYR A 118 7.68 -14.05 -19.12
CA TYR A 118 6.68 -14.20 -18.05
C TYR A 118 6.83 -12.96 -17.16
N GLY A 119 6.07 -11.93 -17.51
CA GLY A 119 6.22 -10.60 -16.96
C GLY A 119 6.10 -10.50 -15.43
N LEU A 120 6.09 -9.28 -14.99
CA LEU A 120 5.92 -8.88 -13.59
C LEU A 120 4.66 -9.50 -12.99
N GLU A 121 3.63 -9.66 -13.81
CA GLU A 121 2.29 -10.06 -13.44
C GLU A 121 2.26 -11.41 -12.72
N ASN A 122 2.75 -12.47 -13.34
CA ASN A 122 2.63 -13.83 -12.79
C ASN A 122 3.43 -14.07 -11.50
N GLU A 123 4.63 -13.46 -11.40
CA GLU A 123 5.43 -13.65 -10.18
C GLU A 123 4.95 -12.81 -9.00
N LEU A 124 4.32 -11.65 -9.30
CA LEU A 124 3.76 -10.77 -8.30
C LEU A 124 2.47 -11.34 -7.72
N ILE A 125 1.57 -11.79 -8.57
CA ILE A 125 0.26 -12.33 -8.19
C ILE A 125 0.45 -13.57 -7.32
N ASP A 126 1.21 -14.57 -7.80
CA ASP A 126 1.48 -15.80 -7.06
C ASP A 126 2.15 -15.56 -5.70
N LYS A 127 2.92 -14.49 -5.57
CA LYS A 127 3.60 -14.14 -4.32
C LYS A 127 2.79 -13.26 -3.39
N CYS A 128 1.92 -12.42 -3.92
CA CYS A 128 1.19 -11.41 -3.15
C CYS A 128 -0.18 -11.90 -2.72
N TRP A 129 -0.86 -12.60 -3.62
CA TRP A 129 -2.24 -13.00 -3.42
C TRP A 129 -2.42 -14.50 -3.63
N THR A 130 -3.14 -15.16 -2.76
CA THR A 130 -3.37 -16.61 -2.84
C THR A 130 -4.73 -16.96 -3.43
N GLY A 131 -5.53 -15.99 -3.84
CA GLY A 131 -6.91 -16.19 -4.31
C GLY A 131 -7.91 -16.61 -3.23
N LYS A 132 -7.47 -16.65 -1.96
CA LYS A 132 -8.29 -17.19 -0.86
C LYS A 132 -9.03 -16.12 -0.07
N ARG A 133 -8.66 -14.87 -0.19
CA ARG A 133 -9.24 -13.73 0.53
C ARG A 133 -9.50 -12.58 -0.43
N PRO A 134 -10.47 -11.71 -0.13
CA PRO A 134 -10.57 -10.42 -0.80
C PRO A 134 -9.27 -9.65 -0.69
N VAL A 135 -8.99 -8.82 -1.68
CA VAL A 135 -7.82 -7.95 -1.71
C VAL A 135 -8.27 -6.50 -1.66
N TYR A 136 -7.65 -5.73 -0.79
CA TYR A 136 -7.69 -4.28 -0.87
C TYR A 136 -6.44 -3.80 -1.60
N ILE A 137 -6.63 -2.99 -2.64
CA ILE A 137 -5.53 -2.40 -3.41
C ILE A 137 -5.46 -0.91 -3.06
N SER A 138 -4.30 -0.47 -2.57
CA SER A 138 -3.99 0.93 -2.34
C SER A 138 -2.94 1.40 -3.34
N VAL A 139 -3.16 2.54 -3.97
CA VAL A 139 -2.25 3.08 -4.97
C VAL A 139 -1.86 4.51 -4.59
N ASP A 140 -0.57 4.72 -4.23
CA ASP A 140 0.02 6.04 -4.27
C ASP A 140 0.63 6.28 -5.66
N LYS A 141 0.23 7.38 -6.29
CA LYS A 141 0.67 7.72 -7.65
C LYS A 141 2.17 7.99 -7.77
N ASP A 142 2.85 8.16 -6.65
CA ASP A 142 4.30 8.33 -6.64
C ASP A 142 5.08 7.03 -6.94
N VAL A 143 4.41 5.88 -6.97
CA VAL A 143 4.98 4.62 -7.50
C VAL A 143 5.32 4.73 -8.98
N LEU A 144 4.65 5.61 -9.71
CA LEU A 144 4.83 5.80 -11.14
C LEU A 144 6.10 6.58 -11.47
N ASP A 145 6.61 6.36 -12.69
CA ASP A 145 7.70 7.15 -13.26
C ASP A 145 7.23 8.62 -13.47
N GLU A 146 8.10 9.59 -13.24
CA GLU A 146 7.80 11.02 -13.42
C GLU A 146 7.30 11.38 -14.82
N LYS A 147 7.62 10.57 -15.82
CA LYS A 147 7.13 10.74 -17.19
C LYS A 147 5.65 10.39 -17.34
N GLU A 148 5.15 9.49 -16.50
CA GLU A 148 3.75 9.07 -16.51
C GLU A 148 2.88 10.06 -15.72
N TYR A 149 3.30 10.41 -14.52
CA TYR A 149 2.58 11.32 -13.64
C TYR A 149 3.53 12.01 -12.66
N LYS A 150 3.48 13.32 -12.55
CA LYS A 150 4.34 14.08 -11.66
C LYS A 150 3.66 14.35 -10.32
N THR A 151 4.35 13.99 -9.23
CA THR A 151 3.94 14.27 -7.85
C THR A 151 4.91 15.24 -7.17
N ASN A 152 4.59 15.66 -5.95
CA ASN A 152 5.48 16.46 -5.11
C ASN A 152 6.42 15.58 -4.24
N TRP A 153 6.30 14.25 -4.36
CA TRP A 153 7.10 13.28 -3.64
C TRP A 153 8.18 12.68 -4.54
N ASN A 154 9.18 12.04 -3.94
CA ASN A 154 10.12 11.21 -4.68
C ASN A 154 9.36 10.11 -5.40
N GLN A 155 9.66 9.93 -6.70
CA GLN A 155 8.88 9.04 -7.53
C GLN A 155 9.55 7.70 -7.81
N GLY A 156 8.68 6.76 -8.14
CA GLY A 156 9.00 5.40 -8.53
C GLY A 156 9.43 5.29 -9.99
N ILE A 157 9.18 4.12 -10.53
CA ILE A 157 9.65 3.74 -11.86
C ILE A 157 8.61 3.00 -12.69
N MET A 158 7.42 2.73 -12.12
CA MET A 158 6.39 1.97 -12.82
C MET A 158 5.76 2.79 -13.94
N SER A 159 5.44 2.14 -15.04
CA SER A 159 4.52 2.72 -16.01
C SER A 159 3.07 2.49 -15.58
N VAL A 160 2.15 3.26 -16.14
CA VAL A 160 0.72 3.06 -15.95
C VAL A 160 0.30 1.68 -16.46
N ASP A 161 0.84 1.24 -17.59
CA ASP A 161 0.54 -0.08 -18.17
C ASP A 161 1.00 -1.22 -17.25
N GLU A 162 2.18 -1.12 -16.63
CA GLU A 162 2.67 -2.10 -15.66
C GLU A 162 1.75 -2.17 -14.42
N LEU A 163 1.31 -1.03 -13.92
CA LEU A 163 0.41 -0.95 -12.79
C LEU A 163 -0.95 -1.60 -13.10
N PHE A 164 -1.55 -1.25 -14.24
CA PHE A 164 -2.82 -1.82 -14.65
C PHE A 164 -2.74 -3.31 -14.92
N ALA A 165 -1.69 -3.79 -15.59
CA ALA A 165 -1.51 -5.22 -15.83
C ALA A 165 -1.52 -6.03 -14.54
N ILE A 166 -0.88 -5.53 -13.47
CA ILE A 166 -0.87 -6.21 -12.17
C ILE A 166 -2.27 -6.16 -11.50
N ILE A 167 -2.96 -5.02 -11.60
CA ILE A 167 -4.30 -4.86 -10.97
C ILE A 167 -5.34 -5.74 -11.67
N GLU A 168 -5.31 -5.84 -12.98
CA GLU A 168 -6.27 -6.63 -13.76
C GLU A 168 -6.13 -8.13 -13.51
N ASP A 169 -4.93 -8.60 -13.18
CA ASP A 169 -4.64 -10.00 -12.88
C ASP A 169 -4.86 -10.36 -11.40
N THR A 170 -5.17 -9.38 -10.52
CA THR A 170 -5.42 -9.57 -9.08
C THR A 170 -6.91 -9.71 -8.79
#